data_3a678ddff8d372e08b3581038453ad20
#
_entry.id   3a678ddff8d372e08b3581038453ad20
#
_cell.length_a   1.000
_cell.length_b   1.000
_cell.length_c   1.000
_cell.angle_alpha   90.00
_cell.angle_beta   90.00
_cell.angle_gamma   90.00
#
_symmetry.space_group_name_H-M   'P 1'
#
loop_
_entity.id
_entity.type
_entity.pdbx_description
1 polymer ?
#
loop_
_entity_poly.entity_id
_entity_poly.type
_entity_poly.pdbx_seq_one_letter_code
_entity_poly.pdbx_strand_id
1 'polypeptide(L)'
;MRNPVGRSISLAIAGVLVATACGGAGGGTTPAPSAAGSAGVAAAVAPTKPVEFIISTAPGGGSDIYARKMQAVIDTLKLSTQPVTPVNKDGGSGAVAFQYVYDHKGDSSFIMITLNSFFTTLIVQKLPFKGTDFTPIANLALDPFYLWVNEDSPWKNAGDFLAAAKADSLVVSGTGSKQEDEALFDRIQTTAGTKPFKYVPQSGGGAVATALAGHQGGVVATVNNPSEGKSLYGGTPRKLRPLCTFEPASPTTGTFAGLATCTSQGLAISDYYIMRAIMAAPGLSAGQQAYWVDVFKKVSDSADWKQFVSDNNLNADFRSGADFQKMVNDYQKLHEDIAKQFNWVQ
;
A
#
# COMPACT_ATOMS: atom_id res chain seq x y z
N MET A 1 39.38 9.47 42.91
CA MET A 1 39.99 8.44 43.75
C MET A 1 39.70 7.07 43.11
N ARG A 2 40.82 6.41 42.74
CA ARG A 2 41.02 4.97 42.54
C ARG A 2 40.17 4.20 41.52
N ASN A 3 40.75 3.98 40.34
CA ASN A 3 40.87 2.67 39.66
C ASN A 3 41.66 1.70 40.58
N PRO A 4 41.75 0.38 40.31
CA PRO A 4 41.80 -0.38 39.05
C PRO A 4 41.23 -1.82 39.14
N VAL A 5 41.29 -2.64 38.13
CA VAL A 5 42.14 -3.79 37.80
C VAL A 5 41.46 -4.73 36.84
N GLY A 6 42.05 -4.92 35.76
CA GLY A 6 42.09 -5.82 34.71
C GLY A 6 42.45 -7.28 35.04
N ARG A 7 41.98 -8.18 34.17
CA ARG A 7 42.58 -9.52 34.03
C ARG A 7 42.46 -10.01 32.60
N SER A 8 43.61 -10.00 31.95
CA SER A 8 43.92 -10.78 30.76
C SER A 8 44.15 -12.25 31.15
N ILE A 9 43.70 -13.19 30.33
CA ILE A 9 44.22 -14.56 30.34
C ILE A 9 44.46 -15.00 28.90
N SER A 10 45.69 -15.51 28.73
CA SER A 10 46.37 -15.87 27.49
C SER A 10 46.03 -17.29 26.99
N LEU A 11 46.09 -17.40 25.72
CA LEU A 11 46.64 -18.43 24.82
C LEU A 11 47.06 -19.76 25.41
N ALA A 12 46.59 -20.87 24.82
CA ALA A 12 47.34 -22.15 24.77
C ALA A 12 47.05 -22.85 23.42
N ILE A 13 48.11 -22.93 22.61
CA ILE A 13 48.27 -23.74 21.41
C ILE A 13 48.67 -25.15 21.85
N ALA A 14 48.00 -26.16 21.30
CA ALA A 14 48.53 -27.54 21.33
C ALA A 14 48.31 -28.18 19.96
N GLY A 15 49.39 -28.32 19.22
CA GLY A 15 49.47 -29.15 18.04
C GLY A 15 49.75 -30.60 18.41
N VAL A 16 49.18 -31.54 17.64
CA VAL A 16 49.63 -32.94 17.60
C VAL A 16 49.65 -33.46 16.16
N LEU A 17 50.74 -34.12 15.91
CA LEU A 17 51.19 -34.63 14.60
C LEU A 17 50.44 -35.89 14.09
N VAL A 18 50.38 -35.96 12.82
CA VAL A 18 50.47 -37.05 11.80
C VAL A 18 50.66 -38.48 12.33
N ALA A 19 49.83 -39.39 11.85
CA ALA A 19 50.17 -40.76 11.61
C ALA A 19 49.52 -41.25 10.29
N THR A 20 50.37 -41.54 9.32
CA THR A 20 50.12 -42.29 8.07
C THR A 20 49.92 -43.76 8.35
N ALA A 21 48.84 -44.35 7.82
CA ALA A 21 48.75 -45.77 7.56
C ALA A 21 48.03 -46.05 6.25
N CYS A 22 48.71 -46.65 5.33
CA CYS A 22 48.20 -47.22 4.07
C CYS A 22 47.40 -48.50 4.31
N GLY A 23 46.38 -48.70 3.48
CA GLY A 23 45.92 -50.03 3.15
C GLY A 23 44.40 -50.19 2.93
N GLY A 24 43.96 -50.52 1.71
CA GLY A 24 42.73 -51.26 1.49
C GLY A 24 41.71 -50.60 0.53
N ALA A 25 41.70 -51.10 -0.69
CA ALA A 25 40.72 -50.79 -1.73
C ALA A 25 39.28 -51.19 -1.35
N GLY A 26 38.34 -50.28 -1.53
CA GLY A 26 36.91 -50.53 -1.45
C GLY A 26 36.18 -49.37 -2.06
N GLY A 27 35.66 -49.53 -3.28
CA GLY A 27 34.96 -48.52 -4.03
C GLY A 27 33.61 -48.13 -3.38
N GLY A 28 33.58 -46.96 -2.83
CA GLY A 28 32.36 -46.27 -2.39
C GLY A 28 32.32 -44.93 -3.07
N THR A 29 31.45 -44.76 -4.05
CA THR A 29 31.13 -43.48 -4.67
C THR A 29 30.43 -42.58 -3.62
N THR A 30 31.19 -41.69 -3.01
CA THR A 30 30.65 -40.60 -2.22
C THR A 30 29.95 -39.63 -3.18
N PRO A 31 28.65 -39.29 -2.95
CA PRO A 31 28.05 -38.25 -3.73
C PRO A 31 28.79 -36.92 -3.40
N ALA A 32 29.25 -36.25 -4.46
CA ALA A 32 29.75 -34.88 -4.33
C ALA A 32 28.66 -34.00 -3.72
N PRO A 33 28.97 -33.04 -2.81
CA PRO A 33 28.01 -32.10 -2.33
C PRO A 33 27.47 -31.34 -3.55
N SER A 34 26.17 -31.49 -3.80
CA SER A 34 25.46 -30.65 -4.77
C SER A 34 25.73 -29.20 -4.38
N ALA A 35 26.43 -28.49 -5.22
CA ALA A 35 26.54 -27.05 -5.12
C ALA A 35 25.11 -26.52 -5.17
N ALA A 36 24.62 -26.01 -4.06
CA ALA A 36 23.41 -25.20 -4.01
C ALA A 36 23.65 -24.05 -5.00
N GLY A 37 23.07 -24.16 -6.17
CA GLY A 37 23.16 -23.14 -7.20
C GLY A 37 22.64 -21.84 -6.61
N SER A 38 23.50 -20.83 -6.51
CA SER A 38 23.07 -19.45 -6.36
C SER A 38 22.01 -19.21 -7.44
N ALA A 39 20.76 -18.99 -7.04
CA ALA A 39 19.74 -18.58 -7.99
C ALA A 39 20.22 -17.24 -8.58
N GLY A 40 20.81 -17.31 -9.78
CA GLY A 40 21.31 -16.14 -10.49
C GLY A 40 20.15 -15.18 -10.69
N VAL A 41 20.36 -13.91 -10.35
CA VAL A 41 19.39 -12.85 -10.62
C VAL A 41 19.12 -12.90 -12.13
N ALA A 42 17.86 -13.11 -12.51
CA ALA A 42 17.47 -13.18 -13.92
C ALA A 42 17.84 -11.85 -14.61
N ALA A 43 18.44 -11.93 -15.80
CA ALA A 43 18.76 -10.75 -16.58
C ALA A 43 17.47 -9.96 -16.87
N ALA A 44 17.51 -8.64 -16.65
CA ALA A 44 16.37 -7.77 -16.87
C ALA A 44 15.96 -7.75 -18.36
N VAL A 45 14.66 -7.89 -18.63
CA VAL A 45 14.07 -7.89 -19.97
C VAL A 45 13.08 -6.74 -20.08
N ALA A 46 13.45 -5.73 -20.84
CA ALA A 46 12.63 -4.53 -21.06
C ALA A 46 11.40 -4.83 -21.93
N PRO A 47 10.31 -4.05 -21.80
CA PRO A 47 9.19 -4.09 -22.73
C PRO A 47 9.65 -3.67 -24.13
N THR A 48 9.03 -4.27 -25.16
CA THR A 48 9.39 -4.02 -26.58
C THR A 48 8.43 -3.07 -27.29
N LYS A 49 7.36 -2.62 -26.62
CA LYS A 49 6.33 -1.70 -27.12
C LYS A 49 5.94 -0.70 -26.04
N PRO A 50 5.26 0.42 -26.40
CA PRO A 50 4.77 1.40 -25.45
C PRO A 50 4.00 0.74 -24.31
N VAL A 51 4.18 1.28 -23.10
CA VAL A 51 3.63 0.74 -21.85
C VAL A 51 2.39 1.51 -21.46
N GLU A 52 1.32 0.80 -21.18
CA GLU A 52 0.13 1.34 -20.52
C GLU A 52 0.28 1.17 -19.00
N PHE A 53 0.28 2.31 -18.30
CA PHE A 53 0.27 2.35 -16.84
C PHE A 53 -1.18 2.55 -16.37
N ILE A 54 -1.85 1.46 -16.08
CA ILE A 54 -3.29 1.42 -15.83
C ILE A 54 -3.63 1.96 -14.43
N ILE A 55 -4.67 2.78 -14.38
CA ILE A 55 -5.18 3.42 -13.17
C ILE A 55 -6.65 3.04 -13.03
N SER A 56 -7.03 2.40 -11.94
CA SER A 56 -8.38 1.86 -11.70
C SER A 56 -9.41 2.90 -11.23
N THR A 57 -9.00 4.15 -11.07
CA THR A 57 -9.84 5.26 -10.61
C THR A 57 -9.96 6.35 -11.66
N ALA A 58 -10.98 7.21 -11.51
CA ALA A 58 -11.14 8.41 -12.33
C ALA A 58 -9.94 9.37 -12.15
N PRO A 59 -9.70 10.25 -13.13
CA PRO A 59 -8.67 11.29 -13.03
C PRO A 59 -8.84 12.16 -11.77
N GLY A 60 -7.71 12.53 -11.14
CA GLY A 60 -7.67 13.36 -9.93
C GLY A 60 -7.85 12.59 -8.61
N GLY A 61 -8.11 11.29 -8.63
CA GLY A 61 -8.05 10.45 -7.44
C GLY A 61 -6.61 10.12 -7.04
N GLY A 62 -6.40 9.60 -5.83
CA GLY A 62 -5.07 9.30 -5.30
C GLY A 62 -4.23 8.44 -6.22
N SER A 63 -4.78 7.33 -6.74
CA SER A 63 -4.04 6.47 -7.68
C SER A 63 -3.61 7.20 -8.95
N ASP A 64 -4.45 8.11 -9.48
CA ASP A 64 -4.10 8.91 -10.65
C ASP A 64 -2.94 9.86 -10.36
N ILE A 65 -3.00 10.58 -9.23
CA ILE A 65 -1.95 11.50 -8.79
C ILE A 65 -0.61 10.77 -8.64
N TYR A 66 -0.62 9.59 -8.00
CA TYR A 66 0.59 8.81 -7.74
C TYR A 66 1.16 8.18 -9.01
N ALA A 67 0.32 7.61 -9.88
CA ALA A 67 0.78 7.04 -11.14
C ALA A 67 1.43 8.08 -12.04
N ARG A 68 0.82 9.27 -12.15
CA ARG A 68 1.39 10.38 -12.94
C ARG A 68 2.69 10.91 -12.33
N LYS A 69 2.82 10.96 -11.00
CA LYS A 69 4.10 11.32 -10.36
C LYS A 69 5.17 10.29 -10.65
N MET A 70 4.87 9.00 -10.53
CA MET A 70 5.82 7.93 -10.87
C MET A 70 6.23 7.99 -12.34
N GLN A 71 5.26 8.16 -13.24
CA GLN A 71 5.52 8.31 -14.68
C GLN A 71 6.42 9.52 -14.97
N ALA A 72 6.16 10.68 -14.36
CA ALA A 72 7.01 11.87 -14.54
C ALA A 72 8.46 11.62 -14.08
N VAL A 73 8.67 10.88 -13.00
CA VAL A 73 10.02 10.48 -12.54
C VAL A 73 10.67 9.51 -13.54
N ILE A 74 9.90 8.53 -14.05
CA ILE A 74 10.40 7.59 -15.06
C ILE A 74 10.90 8.33 -16.31
N ASP A 75 10.13 9.30 -16.77
CA ASP A 75 10.48 10.10 -17.97
C ASP A 75 11.68 11.02 -17.72
N THR A 76 11.67 11.74 -16.60
CA THR A 76 12.74 12.68 -16.23
C THR A 76 14.09 11.97 -16.12
N LEU A 77 14.10 10.79 -15.49
CA LEU A 77 15.31 9.99 -15.27
C LEU A 77 15.59 9.00 -16.40
N LYS A 78 14.73 8.95 -17.44
CA LYS A 78 14.84 8.02 -18.59
C LYS A 78 14.98 6.56 -18.15
N LEU A 79 14.15 6.14 -17.19
CA LEU A 79 14.24 4.81 -16.57
C LEU A 79 13.64 3.70 -17.45
N SER A 80 12.76 4.04 -18.38
CA SER A 80 12.15 3.07 -19.30
C SER A 80 12.66 3.26 -20.73
N THR A 81 12.87 2.14 -21.43
CA THR A 81 13.24 2.13 -22.85
C THR A 81 12.07 2.44 -23.78
N GLN A 82 10.84 2.31 -23.27
CA GLN A 82 9.60 2.62 -23.99
C GLN A 82 8.83 3.71 -23.26
N PRO A 83 8.02 4.51 -23.97
CA PRO A 83 7.11 5.46 -23.33
C PRO A 83 6.18 4.76 -22.34
N VAL A 84 5.99 5.37 -21.16
CA VAL A 84 5.05 4.89 -20.13
C VAL A 84 3.89 5.88 -20.06
N THR A 85 2.69 5.43 -20.41
CA THR A 85 1.51 6.29 -20.53
C THR A 85 0.48 5.93 -19.45
N PRO A 86 0.14 6.84 -18.51
CA PRO A 86 -0.95 6.64 -17.56
C PRO A 86 -2.32 6.62 -18.28
N VAL A 87 -3.09 5.55 -18.04
CA VAL A 87 -4.40 5.32 -18.67
C VAL A 87 -5.44 5.02 -17.60
N ASN A 88 -6.40 5.91 -17.39
CA ASN A 88 -7.51 5.67 -16.49
C ASN A 88 -8.52 4.69 -17.12
N LYS A 89 -8.86 3.65 -16.38
CA LYS A 89 -9.89 2.65 -16.71
C LYS A 89 -10.77 2.44 -15.48
N ASP A 90 -11.53 3.48 -15.14
CA ASP A 90 -12.47 3.44 -14.02
C ASP A 90 -13.72 2.60 -14.35
N GLY A 91 -14.45 2.25 -13.30
CA GLY A 91 -15.70 1.50 -13.38
C GLY A 91 -15.68 0.20 -12.57
N GLY A 92 -16.85 -0.15 -12.05
CA GLY A 92 -17.05 -1.35 -11.24
C GLY A 92 -16.12 -1.42 -10.01
N SER A 93 -15.88 -0.30 -9.32
CA SER A 93 -14.91 -0.24 -8.23
C SER A 93 -13.50 -0.73 -8.62
N GLY A 94 -13.09 -0.49 -9.87
CA GLY A 94 -11.79 -0.91 -10.41
C GLY A 94 -11.81 -2.22 -11.20
N ALA A 95 -12.91 -2.98 -11.21
CA ALA A 95 -12.99 -4.27 -11.90
C ALA A 95 -12.63 -4.18 -13.38
N VAL A 96 -13.01 -3.08 -14.06
CA VAL A 96 -12.69 -2.83 -15.48
C VAL A 96 -11.17 -2.82 -15.71
N ALA A 97 -10.42 -2.11 -14.86
CA ALA A 97 -8.97 -2.04 -14.94
C ALA A 97 -8.31 -3.39 -14.65
N PHE A 98 -8.78 -4.07 -13.60
CA PHE A 98 -8.20 -5.35 -13.16
C PHE A 98 -8.41 -6.45 -14.20
N GLN A 99 -9.62 -6.55 -14.78
CA GLN A 99 -9.89 -7.46 -15.88
C GLN A 99 -9.02 -7.13 -17.10
N TYR A 100 -8.92 -5.86 -17.46
CA TYR A 100 -8.12 -5.43 -18.59
C TYR A 100 -6.64 -5.85 -18.45
N VAL A 101 -6.02 -5.62 -17.30
CA VAL A 101 -4.63 -6.04 -17.10
C VAL A 101 -4.49 -7.56 -17.03
N TYR A 102 -5.48 -8.25 -16.43
CA TYR A 102 -5.48 -9.71 -16.37
C TYR A 102 -5.49 -10.36 -17.76
N ASP A 103 -6.21 -9.78 -18.73
CA ASP A 103 -6.33 -10.31 -20.09
C ASP A 103 -5.03 -10.20 -20.91
N HIS A 104 -4.05 -9.40 -20.43
CA HIS A 104 -2.75 -9.21 -21.10
C HIS A 104 -1.64 -10.09 -20.53
N LYS A 105 -1.94 -11.37 -20.25
CA LYS A 105 -0.98 -12.34 -19.69
C LYS A 105 0.32 -12.39 -20.44
N GLY A 106 1.45 -12.36 -19.72
CA GLY A 106 2.81 -12.45 -20.26
C GLY A 106 3.33 -11.17 -20.91
N ASP A 107 2.52 -10.12 -20.99
CA ASP A 107 2.89 -8.85 -21.62
C ASP A 107 3.36 -7.82 -20.60
N SER A 108 4.66 -7.55 -20.57
CA SER A 108 5.27 -6.57 -19.65
C SER A 108 4.96 -5.12 -20.00
N SER A 109 4.21 -4.84 -21.06
CA SER A 109 3.75 -3.50 -21.42
C SER A 109 2.47 -3.09 -20.68
N PHE A 110 1.90 -3.95 -19.84
CA PHE A 110 0.73 -3.66 -19.01
C PHE A 110 1.09 -3.75 -17.54
N ILE A 111 1.23 -2.58 -16.93
CA ILE A 111 1.44 -2.42 -15.49
C ILE A 111 0.29 -1.60 -14.91
N MET A 112 0.01 -1.75 -13.63
CA MET A 112 -1.04 -0.97 -12.97
C MET A 112 -0.62 -0.53 -11.58
N ILE A 113 -1.09 0.67 -11.17
CA ILE A 113 -1.09 1.03 -9.76
C ILE A 113 -2.25 0.36 -9.06
N THR A 114 -2.00 -0.17 -7.87
CA THR A 114 -3.01 -0.84 -7.05
C THR A 114 -3.13 -0.21 -5.67
N LEU A 115 -4.27 -0.47 -5.06
CA LEU A 115 -4.65 -0.11 -3.70
C LEU A 115 -5.45 -1.27 -3.10
N ASN A 116 -5.95 -1.13 -1.88
CA ASN A 116 -6.63 -2.23 -1.17
C ASN A 116 -7.88 -2.74 -1.90
N SER A 117 -8.61 -1.85 -2.59
CA SER A 117 -9.77 -2.24 -3.40
C SER A 117 -9.45 -3.24 -4.51
N PHE A 118 -8.17 -3.39 -4.90
CA PHE A 118 -7.74 -4.46 -5.78
C PHE A 118 -8.15 -5.84 -5.24
N PHE A 119 -8.00 -6.06 -3.95
CA PHE A 119 -8.39 -7.34 -3.33
C PHE A 119 -9.90 -7.41 -3.08
N THR A 120 -10.49 -6.37 -2.47
CA THR A 120 -11.92 -6.39 -2.13
C THR A 120 -12.82 -6.48 -3.35
N THR A 121 -12.52 -5.75 -4.42
CA THR A 121 -13.31 -5.78 -5.65
C THR A 121 -13.30 -7.17 -6.29
N LEU A 122 -12.13 -7.81 -6.39
CA LEU A 122 -12.03 -9.16 -6.95
C LEU A 122 -12.89 -10.17 -6.18
N ILE A 123 -12.88 -10.07 -4.85
CA ILE A 123 -13.64 -10.94 -3.94
C ILE A 123 -15.14 -10.65 -4.06
N VAL A 124 -15.55 -9.41 -3.92
CA VAL A 124 -16.96 -8.99 -3.84
C VAL A 124 -17.69 -9.21 -5.17
N GLN A 125 -17.02 -8.92 -6.29
CA GLN A 125 -17.57 -9.11 -7.62
C GLN A 125 -17.38 -10.54 -8.16
N LYS A 126 -16.76 -11.42 -7.35
CA LYS A 126 -16.52 -12.83 -7.71
C LYS A 126 -15.81 -12.96 -9.06
N LEU A 127 -14.78 -12.13 -9.30
CA LEU A 127 -14.01 -12.23 -10.52
C LEU A 127 -13.25 -13.57 -10.56
N PRO A 128 -13.01 -14.15 -11.75
CA PRO A 128 -12.46 -15.50 -11.89
C PRO A 128 -10.94 -15.57 -11.61
N PHE A 129 -10.37 -14.56 -10.95
CA PHE A 129 -8.96 -14.45 -10.59
C PHE A 129 -8.79 -13.73 -9.26
N LYS A 130 -7.62 -13.88 -8.65
CA LYS A 130 -7.23 -13.26 -7.38
C LYS A 130 -6.10 -12.26 -7.58
N GLY A 131 -5.88 -11.40 -6.59
CA GLY A 131 -4.75 -10.48 -6.57
C GLY A 131 -3.40 -11.19 -6.65
N THR A 132 -3.30 -12.39 -6.11
CA THR A 132 -2.11 -13.25 -6.16
C THR A 132 -1.80 -13.85 -7.53
N ASP A 133 -2.70 -13.77 -8.50
CA ASP A 133 -2.48 -14.26 -9.87
C ASP A 133 -1.70 -13.26 -10.73
N PHE A 134 -1.65 -11.99 -10.32
CA PHE A 134 -0.89 -10.94 -10.99
C PHE A 134 0.59 -11.02 -10.63
N THR A 135 1.44 -10.43 -11.47
CA THR A 135 2.87 -10.34 -11.19
C THR A 135 3.16 -9.17 -10.26
N PRO A 136 3.60 -9.39 -9.01
CA PRO A 136 3.92 -8.32 -8.09
C PRO A 136 5.24 -7.64 -8.48
N ILE A 137 5.25 -6.32 -8.59
CA ILE A 137 6.46 -5.55 -8.93
C ILE A 137 7.06 -4.91 -7.68
N ALA A 138 6.38 -3.93 -7.09
CA ALA A 138 6.82 -3.28 -5.86
C ALA A 138 5.69 -2.55 -5.15
N ASN A 139 5.76 -2.46 -3.82
CA ASN A 139 5.10 -1.39 -3.06
C ASN A 139 6.06 -0.20 -2.96
N LEU A 140 5.57 1.04 -3.10
CA LEU A 140 6.40 2.24 -3.03
C LEU A 140 6.09 3.11 -1.81
N ALA A 141 4.86 3.02 -1.31
CA ALA A 141 4.43 3.77 -0.12
C ALA A 141 3.21 3.11 0.53
N LEU A 142 3.01 3.44 1.80
CA LEU A 142 1.76 3.23 2.51
C LEU A 142 1.11 4.59 2.76
N ASP A 143 -0.17 4.69 2.41
CA ASP A 143 -0.94 5.92 2.51
C ASP A 143 -1.87 5.85 3.72
N PRO A 144 -1.70 6.70 4.74
CA PRO A 144 -2.50 6.64 5.94
C PRO A 144 -3.93 7.15 5.70
N PHE A 145 -4.84 6.74 6.56
CA PHE A 145 -6.17 7.31 6.66
C PHE A 145 -6.25 8.36 7.76
N TYR A 146 -7.03 9.40 7.51
CA TYR A 146 -7.45 10.38 8.51
C TYR A 146 -8.96 10.38 8.60
N LEU A 147 -9.49 10.62 9.81
CA LEU A 147 -10.91 10.89 10.02
C LEU A 147 -11.15 12.38 9.80
N TRP A 148 -11.90 12.72 8.77
CA TRP A 148 -12.17 14.08 8.36
C TRP A 148 -13.61 14.50 8.67
N VAL A 149 -13.77 15.77 9.00
CA VAL A 149 -15.07 16.43 9.12
C VAL A 149 -15.05 17.78 8.41
N ASN A 150 -16.23 18.35 8.19
CA ASN A 150 -16.34 19.73 7.71
C ASN A 150 -15.78 20.69 8.77
N GLU A 151 -15.27 21.86 8.35
CA GLU A 151 -14.71 22.86 9.26
C GLU A 151 -15.72 23.36 10.28
N ASP A 152 -17.00 23.49 9.90
CA ASP A 152 -18.08 23.93 10.77
C ASP A 152 -18.65 22.82 11.68
N SER A 153 -18.16 21.58 11.56
CA SER A 153 -18.58 20.47 12.42
C SER A 153 -18.43 20.79 13.90
N PRO A 154 -19.40 20.42 14.76
CA PRO A 154 -19.29 20.64 16.21
C PRO A 154 -18.20 19.77 16.86
N TRP A 155 -17.79 18.66 16.24
CA TRP A 155 -16.86 17.69 16.81
C TRP A 155 -15.42 18.21 16.76
N LYS A 156 -14.71 18.19 17.89
CA LYS A 156 -13.34 18.69 17.99
C LYS A 156 -12.29 17.58 17.97
N ASN A 157 -12.69 16.36 18.22
CA ASN A 157 -11.84 15.15 18.28
C ASN A 157 -12.64 13.91 17.89
N ALA A 158 -11.97 12.74 17.78
CA ALA A 158 -12.65 11.50 17.44
C ALA A 158 -13.64 11.05 18.53
N GLY A 159 -13.39 11.37 19.80
CA GLY A 159 -14.32 11.05 20.91
C GLY A 159 -15.68 11.72 20.73
N ASP A 160 -15.71 12.99 20.32
CA ASP A 160 -16.97 13.72 20.04
C ASP A 160 -17.73 13.08 18.87
N PHE A 161 -17.01 12.73 17.78
CA PHE A 161 -17.57 12.02 16.64
C PHE A 161 -18.16 10.65 17.05
N LEU A 162 -17.43 9.87 17.85
CA LEU A 162 -17.90 8.58 18.33
C LEU A 162 -19.12 8.69 19.23
N ALA A 163 -19.18 9.71 20.09
CA ALA A 163 -20.35 9.97 20.93
C ALA A 163 -21.59 10.24 20.05
N ALA A 164 -21.45 11.08 19.02
CA ALA A 164 -22.53 11.35 18.07
C ALA A 164 -22.91 10.10 17.27
N ALA A 165 -21.95 9.30 16.80
CA ALA A 165 -22.20 8.07 16.06
C ALA A 165 -22.85 6.96 16.91
N LYS A 166 -22.66 6.96 18.23
CA LYS A 166 -23.40 6.08 19.16
C LYS A 166 -24.83 6.56 19.37
N ALA A 167 -25.05 7.86 19.35
CA ALA A 167 -26.36 8.45 19.54
C ALA A 167 -27.24 8.33 18.28
N ASP A 168 -26.66 8.49 17.08
CA ASP A 168 -27.41 8.48 15.83
C ASP A 168 -26.64 7.80 14.68
N SER A 169 -27.37 7.41 13.62
CA SER A 169 -26.84 6.82 12.38
C SER A 169 -26.38 7.93 11.45
N LEU A 170 -25.08 8.21 11.46
CA LEU A 170 -24.48 9.29 10.69
C LEU A 170 -24.33 8.93 9.21
N VAL A 171 -24.46 9.94 8.33
CA VAL A 171 -24.16 9.80 6.91
C VAL A 171 -22.67 10.04 6.70
N VAL A 172 -21.98 9.05 6.15
CA VAL A 172 -20.53 9.10 5.89
C VAL A 172 -20.25 8.81 4.43
N SER A 173 -19.10 9.21 3.95
CA SER A 173 -18.74 9.00 2.55
C SER A 173 -17.33 8.41 2.42
N GLY A 174 -17.10 7.70 1.33
CA GLY A 174 -15.80 7.17 0.96
C GLY A 174 -15.77 6.76 -0.51
N THR A 175 -14.61 6.33 -0.98
CA THR A 175 -14.38 5.89 -2.36
C THR A 175 -15.03 4.53 -2.59
N GLY A 176 -15.84 4.42 -3.65
CA GLY A 176 -16.46 3.17 -4.06
C GLY A 176 -17.34 2.52 -3.00
N SER A 177 -17.82 1.32 -3.29
CA SER A 177 -18.58 0.50 -2.34
C SER A 177 -17.80 -0.78 -2.05
N LYS A 178 -17.80 -1.19 -0.78
CA LYS A 178 -17.07 -2.35 -0.27
C LYS A 178 -15.57 -2.27 -0.59
N GLN A 179 -15.02 -1.07 -0.42
CA GLN A 179 -13.61 -0.77 -0.57
C GLN A 179 -13.01 -0.38 0.79
N GLU A 180 -11.77 0.11 0.79
CA GLU A 180 -11.01 0.42 2.00
C GLU A 180 -11.68 1.40 2.94
N ASP A 181 -12.35 2.43 2.41
CA ASP A 181 -13.02 3.46 3.22
C ASP A 181 -14.24 2.88 3.95
N GLU A 182 -15.07 2.10 3.24
CA GLU A 182 -16.22 1.42 3.84
C GLU A 182 -15.77 0.39 4.88
N ALA A 183 -14.72 -0.40 4.56
CA ALA A 183 -14.10 -1.34 5.50
C ALA A 183 -13.66 -0.65 6.80
N LEU A 184 -13.10 0.55 6.70
CA LEU A 184 -12.67 1.30 7.87
C LEU A 184 -13.85 1.82 8.68
N PHE A 185 -14.94 2.28 8.06
CA PHE A 185 -16.18 2.63 8.77
C PHE A 185 -16.83 1.42 9.43
N ASP A 186 -16.88 0.26 8.78
CA ASP A 186 -17.37 -0.99 9.37
C ASP A 186 -16.53 -1.40 10.60
N ARG A 187 -15.20 -1.22 10.53
CA ARG A 187 -14.30 -1.43 11.67
C ARG A 187 -14.54 -0.41 12.79
N ILE A 188 -14.78 0.86 12.48
CA ILE A 188 -15.14 1.90 13.48
C ILE A 188 -16.43 1.48 14.17
N GLN A 189 -17.46 1.09 13.42
CA GLN A 189 -18.73 0.64 13.95
C GLN A 189 -18.56 -0.51 14.95
N THR A 190 -17.81 -1.55 14.55
CA THR A 190 -17.60 -2.76 15.38
C THR A 190 -16.75 -2.45 16.61
N THR A 191 -15.65 -1.72 16.43
CA THR A 191 -14.67 -1.44 17.50
C THR A 191 -15.23 -0.49 18.56
N ALA A 192 -15.93 0.56 18.12
CA ALA A 192 -16.44 1.58 19.01
C ALA A 192 -17.90 1.35 19.44
N GLY A 193 -18.61 0.39 18.87
CA GLY A 193 -20.03 0.09 19.16
C GLY A 193 -20.95 1.26 18.77
N THR A 194 -20.71 1.86 17.60
CA THR A 194 -21.58 2.93 17.07
C THR A 194 -22.83 2.33 16.41
N LYS A 195 -23.82 3.17 16.14
CA LYS A 195 -24.90 2.80 15.24
C LYS A 195 -24.36 2.58 13.81
N PRO A 196 -25.07 1.83 12.96
CA PRO A 196 -24.69 1.65 11.57
C PRO A 196 -24.59 2.98 10.85
N PHE A 197 -23.50 3.16 10.10
CA PHE A 197 -23.33 4.33 9.24
C PHE A 197 -24.18 4.19 7.97
N LYS A 198 -24.67 5.34 7.47
CA LYS A 198 -25.25 5.43 6.12
C LYS A 198 -24.13 5.79 5.16
N TYR A 199 -23.52 4.80 4.54
CA TYR A 199 -22.37 4.99 3.66
C TYR A 199 -22.81 5.47 2.27
N VAL A 200 -22.17 6.53 1.75
CA VAL A 200 -22.40 7.12 0.42
C VAL A 200 -21.14 6.99 -0.41
N PRO A 201 -21.08 6.07 -1.40
CA PRO A 201 -19.90 5.88 -2.23
C PRO A 201 -19.71 7.03 -3.22
N GLN A 202 -18.44 7.39 -3.47
CA GLN A 202 -17.99 8.38 -4.45
C GLN A 202 -17.05 7.73 -5.48
N SER A 203 -16.78 8.44 -6.58
CA SER A 203 -15.91 7.95 -7.66
C SER A 203 -14.40 8.02 -7.36
N GLY A 204 -13.99 8.59 -6.23
CA GLY A 204 -12.61 8.74 -5.79
C GLY A 204 -12.48 9.75 -4.67
N GLY A 205 -11.33 9.77 -3.98
CA GLY A 205 -11.14 10.56 -2.76
C GLY A 205 -11.27 12.06 -2.95
N GLY A 206 -10.95 12.60 -4.12
CA GLY A 206 -11.23 14.00 -4.44
C GLY A 206 -12.73 14.33 -4.45
N ALA A 207 -13.56 13.41 -4.98
CA ALA A 207 -15.02 13.54 -4.92
C ALA A 207 -15.54 13.37 -3.49
N VAL A 208 -14.95 12.45 -2.70
CA VAL A 208 -15.24 12.27 -1.27
C VAL A 208 -15.00 13.57 -0.50
N ALA A 209 -13.82 14.19 -0.66
CA ALA A 209 -13.47 15.45 -0.01
C ALA A 209 -14.44 16.59 -0.40
N THR A 210 -14.83 16.65 -1.68
CA THR A 210 -15.78 17.65 -2.18
C THR A 210 -17.19 17.41 -1.62
N ALA A 211 -17.65 16.17 -1.55
CA ALA A 211 -18.94 15.81 -0.98
C ALA A 211 -19.03 16.21 0.50
N LEU A 212 -17.97 15.96 1.28
CA LEU A 212 -17.89 16.36 2.67
C LEU A 212 -17.88 17.90 2.80
N ALA A 213 -17.06 18.60 2.03
CA ALA A 213 -16.95 20.07 2.06
C ALA A 213 -18.26 20.78 1.71
N GLY A 214 -19.08 20.16 0.86
CA GLY A 214 -20.37 20.68 0.43
C GLY A 214 -21.58 20.08 1.15
N HIS A 215 -21.40 19.27 2.19
CA HIS A 215 -22.48 18.51 2.88
C HIS A 215 -23.40 17.75 1.91
N GLN A 216 -22.87 17.30 0.79
CA GLN A 216 -23.66 16.63 -0.26
C GLN A 216 -24.29 15.34 0.28
N GLY A 217 -25.61 15.20 0.09
CA GLY A 217 -26.34 14.03 0.61
C GLY A 217 -26.36 13.92 2.14
N GLY A 218 -26.03 15.00 2.87
CA GLY A 218 -25.97 15.02 4.32
C GLY A 218 -24.68 14.40 4.91
N VAL A 219 -23.63 14.25 4.08
CA VAL A 219 -22.33 13.70 4.52
C VAL A 219 -21.72 14.62 5.59
N VAL A 220 -21.40 14.04 6.74
CA VAL A 220 -20.85 14.76 7.91
C VAL A 220 -19.42 14.35 8.29
N ALA A 221 -18.96 13.18 7.79
CA ALA A 221 -17.59 12.71 8.02
C ALA A 221 -17.14 11.79 6.87
N THR A 222 -15.84 11.64 6.73
CA THR A 222 -15.21 10.67 5.85
C THR A 222 -13.91 10.14 6.46
N VAL A 223 -13.51 8.96 6.06
CA VAL A 223 -12.13 8.49 6.16
C VAL A 223 -11.50 8.67 4.78
N ASN A 224 -10.37 9.33 4.72
CA ASN A 224 -9.69 9.60 3.46
C ASN A 224 -8.20 9.85 3.70
N ASN A 225 -7.39 9.69 2.68
CA ASN A 225 -5.96 9.94 2.80
C ASN A 225 -5.65 11.46 2.82
N PRO A 226 -4.52 11.86 3.41
CA PRO A 226 -4.19 13.28 3.61
C PRO A 226 -4.06 14.06 2.31
N SER A 227 -3.54 13.47 1.23
CA SER A 227 -3.32 14.14 -0.05
C SER A 227 -4.61 14.67 -0.68
N GLU A 228 -5.73 13.97 -0.53
CA GLU A 228 -7.02 14.30 -1.13
C GLU A 228 -7.81 15.36 -0.33
N GLY A 229 -7.59 15.43 0.99
CA GLY A 229 -8.17 16.47 1.84
C GLY A 229 -7.33 17.75 1.95
N LYS A 230 -6.05 17.69 1.61
CA LYS A 230 -5.04 18.74 1.88
C LYS A 230 -5.40 20.10 1.29
N SER A 231 -5.89 20.16 0.07
CA SER A 231 -6.25 21.42 -0.59
C SER A 231 -7.42 22.13 0.08
N LEU A 232 -8.40 21.37 0.57
CA LEU A 232 -9.57 21.91 1.29
C LEU A 232 -9.26 22.22 2.76
N TYR A 233 -8.27 21.61 3.33
CA TYR A 233 -7.71 21.92 4.64
C TYR A 233 -6.87 23.19 4.61
N GLY A 234 -5.97 23.34 3.63
CA GLY A 234 -5.08 24.50 3.46
C GLY A 234 -5.72 25.69 2.76
N GLY A 235 -6.95 25.56 2.26
CA GLY A 235 -7.65 26.61 1.52
C GLY A 235 -8.07 27.81 2.40
N THR A 236 -8.43 28.92 1.75
CA THR A 236 -8.99 30.10 2.42
C THR A 236 -10.33 30.45 1.78
N PRO A 237 -11.46 30.27 2.49
CA PRO A 237 -11.56 29.69 3.83
C PRO A 237 -11.30 28.18 3.84
N ARG A 238 -10.83 27.66 4.98
CA ARG A 238 -10.73 26.24 5.22
C ARG A 238 -12.11 25.60 5.12
N LYS A 239 -12.18 24.40 4.51
CA LYS A 239 -13.44 23.66 4.33
C LYS A 239 -13.51 22.37 5.13
N LEU A 240 -12.37 21.72 5.31
CA LEU A 240 -12.24 20.46 6.01
C LEU A 240 -11.17 20.55 7.11
N ARG A 241 -11.30 19.70 8.11
CA ARG A 241 -10.25 19.44 9.10
C ARG A 241 -10.22 17.98 9.52
N PRO A 242 -9.02 17.41 9.74
CA PRO A 242 -8.92 16.08 10.30
C PRO A 242 -9.15 16.12 11.82
N LEU A 243 -9.80 15.09 12.36
CA LEU A 243 -9.94 14.86 13.79
C LEU A 243 -8.78 14.04 14.34
N CYS A 244 -8.33 13.03 13.60
CA CYS A 244 -7.24 12.15 13.98
C CYS A 244 -6.67 11.40 12.78
N THR A 245 -5.48 10.81 12.97
CA THR A 245 -4.86 9.85 12.05
C THR A 245 -5.03 8.42 12.57
N PHE A 246 -5.23 7.46 11.65
CA PHE A 246 -5.24 6.03 11.96
C PHE A 246 -3.82 5.42 12.00
N GLU A 247 -2.80 6.24 12.12
CA GLU A 247 -1.44 5.78 12.33
C GLU A 247 -1.17 5.46 13.81
N PRO A 248 -0.17 4.60 14.12
CA PRO A 248 0.18 4.27 15.50
C PRO A 248 0.84 5.46 16.23
N ALA A 249 1.37 6.44 15.49
CA ALA A 249 1.99 7.65 16.02
C ALA A 249 1.55 8.89 15.25
N SER A 250 1.56 10.05 15.93
CA SER A 250 1.29 11.34 15.29
C SER A 250 2.34 11.67 14.24
N PRO A 251 1.93 12.21 13.06
CA PRO A 251 2.89 12.74 12.09
C PRO A 251 3.79 13.80 12.71
N THR A 252 5.09 13.73 12.48
CA THR A 252 6.07 14.66 13.05
C THR A 252 6.45 15.80 12.10
N THR A 253 6.12 15.67 10.82
CA THR A 253 6.48 16.63 9.76
C THR A 253 5.29 16.89 8.83
N GLY A 254 5.44 17.88 7.95
CA GLY A 254 4.44 18.19 6.93
C GLY A 254 3.22 18.97 7.45
N THR A 255 2.20 19.03 6.61
CA THR A 255 0.98 19.83 6.83
C THR A 255 0.19 19.40 8.08
N PHE A 256 0.29 18.13 8.45
CA PHE A 256 -0.48 17.52 9.54
C PHE A 256 0.37 17.15 10.75
N ALA A 257 1.57 17.76 10.88
CA ALA A 257 2.43 17.55 12.04
C ALA A 257 1.67 17.81 13.36
N GLY A 258 1.78 16.87 14.29
CA GLY A 258 1.10 16.94 15.57
C GLY A 258 -0.38 16.53 15.58
N LEU A 259 -0.93 16.07 14.44
CA LEU A 259 -2.29 15.52 14.43
C LEU A 259 -2.35 14.29 15.36
N ALA A 260 -3.26 14.32 16.32
CA ALA A 260 -3.41 13.24 17.29
C ALA A 260 -3.81 11.91 16.61
N THR A 261 -3.39 10.79 17.17
CA THR A 261 -3.83 9.46 16.69
C THR A 261 -5.28 9.19 17.11
N CYS A 262 -6.03 8.44 16.31
CA CYS A 262 -7.37 8.02 16.65
C CYS A 262 -7.38 7.16 17.93
N THR A 263 -6.33 6.35 18.11
CA THR A 263 -6.15 5.52 19.31
C THR A 263 -6.02 6.38 20.59
N SER A 264 -5.27 7.50 20.54
CA SER A 264 -5.14 8.42 21.68
C SER A 264 -6.45 9.14 22.03
N GLN A 265 -7.42 9.11 21.11
CA GLN A 265 -8.74 9.72 21.27
C GLN A 265 -9.85 8.68 21.49
N GLY A 266 -9.51 7.45 21.86
CA GLY A 266 -10.45 6.40 22.24
C GLY A 266 -10.97 5.51 21.11
N LEU A 267 -10.47 5.67 19.88
CA LEU A 267 -10.78 4.77 18.76
C LEU A 267 -9.61 3.82 18.51
N ALA A 268 -9.69 2.61 19.05
CA ALA A 268 -8.61 1.61 19.04
C ALA A 268 -8.46 0.94 17.66
N ILE A 269 -8.20 1.75 16.64
CA ILE A 269 -7.87 1.32 15.28
C ILE A 269 -6.58 2.03 14.87
N SER A 270 -5.58 1.26 14.48
CA SER A 270 -4.33 1.71 13.88
C SER A 270 -3.89 0.71 12.81
N ASP A 271 -2.82 1.00 12.11
CA ASP A 271 -2.16 0.08 11.16
C ASP A 271 -3.03 -0.37 9.96
N TYR A 272 -4.00 0.46 9.56
CA TYR A 272 -4.74 0.23 8.33
C TYR A 272 -4.36 1.32 7.31
N TYR A 273 -3.63 0.90 6.27
CA TYR A 273 -3.08 1.78 5.24
C TYR A 273 -3.58 1.39 3.86
N ILE A 274 -3.64 2.35 2.96
CA ILE A 274 -3.76 2.07 1.54
C ILE A 274 -2.36 1.72 1.00
N MET A 275 -2.20 0.54 0.42
CA MET A 275 -0.98 0.22 -0.32
C MET A 275 -0.92 1.06 -1.60
N ARG A 276 0.27 1.58 -1.94
CA ARG A 276 0.54 2.23 -3.23
C ARG A 276 1.56 1.39 -3.98
N ALA A 277 1.04 0.36 -4.62
CA ALA A 277 1.84 -0.70 -5.20
C ALA A 277 1.65 -0.83 -6.70
N ILE A 278 2.64 -1.42 -7.34
CA ILE A 278 2.63 -1.73 -8.76
C ILE A 278 2.51 -3.23 -8.94
N MET A 279 1.50 -3.61 -9.71
CA MET A 279 1.32 -4.95 -10.22
C MET A 279 1.43 -4.93 -11.75
N ALA A 280 1.79 -6.05 -12.33
CA ALA A 280 1.79 -6.23 -13.78
C ALA A 280 0.87 -7.39 -14.19
N ALA A 281 0.63 -7.52 -15.49
CA ALA A 281 -0.11 -8.63 -16.04
C ALA A 281 0.38 -9.99 -15.51
N PRO A 282 -0.50 -10.99 -15.35
CA PRO A 282 -0.11 -12.32 -14.91
C PRO A 282 0.95 -12.96 -15.80
N GLY A 283 1.84 -13.75 -15.21
CA GLY A 283 2.74 -14.64 -15.96
C GLY A 283 3.91 -13.94 -16.65
N LEU A 284 4.36 -12.78 -16.17
CA LEU A 284 5.63 -12.22 -16.61
C LEU A 284 6.79 -13.16 -16.28
N SER A 285 7.77 -13.23 -17.17
CA SER A 285 9.03 -13.92 -16.89
C SER A 285 9.81 -13.21 -15.76
N ALA A 286 10.69 -13.94 -15.10
CA ALA A 286 11.54 -13.37 -14.05
C ALA A 286 12.37 -12.18 -14.54
N GLY A 287 12.81 -12.18 -15.82
CA GLY A 287 13.54 -11.06 -16.42
C GLY A 287 12.66 -9.82 -16.63
N GLN A 288 11.40 -9.99 -17.06
CA GLN A 288 10.46 -8.90 -17.23
C GLN A 288 10.06 -8.28 -15.85
N GLN A 289 9.85 -9.13 -14.85
CA GLN A 289 9.60 -8.69 -13.48
C GLN A 289 10.81 -7.92 -12.93
N ALA A 290 12.02 -8.44 -13.08
CA ALA A 290 13.25 -7.80 -12.62
C ALA A 290 13.46 -6.42 -13.24
N TYR A 291 13.11 -6.24 -14.52
CA TYR A 291 13.17 -4.94 -15.18
C TYR A 291 12.28 -3.90 -14.46
N TRP A 292 11.02 -4.24 -14.22
CA TRP A 292 10.10 -3.31 -13.57
C TRP A 292 10.45 -3.06 -12.10
N VAL A 293 10.93 -4.07 -11.38
CA VAL A 293 11.45 -3.90 -10.01
C VAL A 293 12.59 -2.89 -9.98
N ASP A 294 13.54 -2.97 -10.91
CA ASP A 294 14.65 -2.01 -11.01
C ASP A 294 14.16 -0.59 -11.34
N VAL A 295 13.23 -0.45 -12.29
CA VAL A 295 12.63 0.85 -12.64
C VAL A 295 11.97 1.49 -11.40
N PHE A 296 11.08 0.77 -10.71
CA PHE A 296 10.38 1.33 -9.56
C PHE A 296 11.26 1.50 -8.32
N LYS A 297 12.34 0.72 -8.18
CA LYS A 297 13.36 0.97 -7.17
C LYS A 297 14.03 2.33 -7.39
N LYS A 298 14.42 2.62 -8.63
CA LYS A 298 14.99 3.92 -9.00
C LYS A 298 14.00 5.08 -8.82
N VAL A 299 12.72 4.87 -9.12
CA VAL A 299 11.67 5.84 -8.79
C VAL A 299 11.64 6.11 -7.29
N SER A 300 11.57 5.06 -6.46
CA SER A 300 11.54 5.16 -5.00
C SER A 300 12.77 5.85 -4.42
N ASP A 301 13.94 5.64 -5.00
CA ASP A 301 15.20 6.25 -4.54
C ASP A 301 15.35 7.71 -4.97
N SER A 302 14.58 8.19 -5.95
CA SER A 302 14.71 9.54 -6.50
C SER A 302 14.35 10.63 -5.47
N ALA A 303 15.00 11.77 -5.57
CA ALA A 303 14.68 12.94 -4.73
C ALA A 303 13.23 13.41 -4.95
N ASP A 304 12.78 13.40 -6.21
CA ASP A 304 11.43 13.80 -6.59
C ASP A 304 10.32 12.94 -5.96
N TRP A 305 10.53 11.62 -5.89
CA TRP A 305 9.59 10.73 -5.23
C TRP A 305 9.62 10.91 -3.72
N LYS A 306 10.79 11.00 -3.12
CA LYS A 306 10.95 11.23 -1.67
C LYS A 306 10.31 12.55 -1.23
N GLN A 307 10.47 13.60 -2.02
CA GLN A 307 9.79 14.88 -1.77
C GLN A 307 8.28 14.73 -1.86
N PHE A 308 7.77 14.03 -2.90
CA PHE A 308 6.35 13.76 -3.07
C PHE A 308 5.76 12.96 -1.89
N VAL A 309 6.46 11.93 -1.42
CA VAL A 309 6.09 11.15 -0.24
C VAL A 309 5.95 12.05 0.99
N SER A 310 6.94 12.90 1.24
CA SER A 310 6.92 13.86 2.36
C SER A 310 5.78 14.88 2.23
N ASP A 311 5.61 15.47 1.05
CA ASP A 311 4.60 16.51 0.80
C ASP A 311 3.16 15.99 0.96
N ASN A 312 2.95 14.71 0.73
CA ASN A 312 1.63 14.07 0.82
C ASN A 312 1.42 13.26 2.10
N ASN A 313 2.34 13.34 3.06
CA ASN A 313 2.27 12.61 4.34
C ASN A 313 2.14 11.09 4.15
N LEU A 314 2.82 10.53 3.14
CA LEU A 314 2.90 9.10 2.92
C LEU A 314 4.01 8.50 3.78
N ASN A 315 3.88 7.23 4.11
CA ASN A 315 4.95 6.44 4.70
C ASN A 315 5.76 5.79 3.57
N ALA A 316 7.03 6.13 3.46
CA ALA A 316 7.93 5.47 2.52
C ALA A 316 8.05 3.99 2.87
N ASP A 317 7.70 3.11 1.96
CA ASP A 317 7.70 1.67 2.19
C ASP A 317 8.01 0.92 0.88
N PHE A 318 9.28 0.88 0.51
CA PHE A 318 9.68 0.13 -0.69
C PHE A 318 9.87 -1.34 -0.35
N ARG A 319 9.03 -2.19 -0.95
CA ARG A 319 9.14 -3.66 -0.91
C ARG A 319 9.08 -4.22 -2.32
N SER A 320 9.87 -5.26 -2.58
CA SER A 320 9.87 -6.01 -3.83
C SER A 320 10.23 -7.47 -3.57
N GLY A 321 10.19 -8.31 -4.60
CA GLY A 321 10.55 -9.73 -4.48
C GLY A 321 9.71 -10.46 -3.42
N ALA A 322 10.37 -11.27 -2.59
CA ALA A 322 9.70 -12.12 -1.59
C ALA A 322 8.91 -11.31 -0.54
N ASP A 323 9.43 -10.15 -0.11
CA ASP A 323 8.77 -9.31 0.89
C ASP A 323 7.48 -8.69 0.33
N PHE A 324 7.48 -8.26 -0.93
CA PHE A 324 6.27 -7.74 -1.55
C PHE A 324 5.28 -8.88 -1.89
N GLN A 325 5.76 -10.03 -2.34
CA GLN A 325 4.88 -11.20 -2.53
C GLN A 325 4.19 -11.60 -1.22
N LYS A 326 4.93 -11.59 -0.11
CA LYS A 326 4.34 -11.84 1.22
C LYS A 326 3.25 -10.81 1.54
N MET A 327 3.54 -9.53 1.31
CA MET A 327 2.56 -8.45 1.53
C MET A 327 1.29 -8.66 0.69
N VAL A 328 1.41 -9.04 -0.58
CA VAL A 328 0.26 -9.34 -1.45
C VAL A 328 -0.57 -10.49 -0.89
N ASN A 329 0.07 -11.55 -0.41
CA ASN A 329 -0.62 -12.70 0.20
C ASN A 329 -1.34 -12.30 1.51
N ASP A 330 -0.68 -11.50 2.35
CA ASP A 330 -1.25 -11.03 3.62
C ASP A 330 -2.46 -10.11 3.37
N TYR A 331 -2.37 -9.21 2.38
CA TYR A 331 -3.48 -8.33 2.00
C TYR A 331 -4.63 -9.10 1.36
N GLN A 332 -4.35 -10.11 0.53
CA GLN A 332 -5.40 -10.99 -0.01
C GLN A 332 -6.18 -11.63 1.14
N LYS A 333 -5.47 -12.23 2.11
CA LYS A 333 -6.10 -12.85 3.27
C LYS A 333 -6.86 -11.85 4.13
N LEU A 334 -6.26 -10.70 4.44
CA LEU A 334 -6.90 -9.64 5.23
C LEU A 334 -8.25 -9.22 4.64
N HIS A 335 -8.30 -9.02 3.32
CA HIS A 335 -9.53 -8.56 2.68
C HIS A 335 -10.56 -9.69 2.46
N GLU A 336 -10.13 -10.94 2.37
CA GLU A 336 -11.03 -12.10 2.46
C GLU A 336 -11.69 -12.19 3.85
N ASP A 337 -10.92 -11.93 4.91
CA ASP A 337 -11.44 -11.95 6.28
C ASP A 337 -12.40 -10.76 6.53
N ILE A 338 -12.05 -9.56 6.05
CA ILE A 338 -12.93 -8.36 6.08
C ILE A 338 -14.25 -8.64 5.35
N ALA A 339 -14.18 -9.15 4.12
CA ALA A 339 -15.39 -9.44 3.32
C ALA A 339 -16.32 -10.46 3.98
N LYS A 340 -15.77 -11.42 4.69
CA LYS A 340 -16.56 -12.39 5.50
C LYS A 340 -17.12 -11.74 6.76
N GLN A 341 -16.30 -11.00 7.51
CA GLN A 341 -16.69 -10.36 8.78
C GLN A 341 -17.87 -9.41 8.59
N PHE A 342 -17.88 -8.67 7.50
CA PHE A 342 -18.92 -7.66 7.22
C PHE A 342 -20.00 -8.15 6.24
N ASN A 343 -20.05 -9.45 5.96
CA ASN A 343 -21.03 -10.07 5.05
C ASN A 343 -21.06 -9.43 3.66
N TRP A 344 -19.91 -9.05 3.13
CA TRP A 344 -19.79 -8.51 1.77
C TRP A 344 -19.90 -9.59 0.69
N VAL A 345 -19.66 -10.84 1.07
CA VAL A 345 -19.81 -12.04 0.24
C VAL A 345 -20.70 -13.04 0.94
N GLN A 346 -21.55 -13.67 0.17
CA GLN A 346 -22.42 -14.78 0.60
C GLN A 346 -21.81 -16.11 0.21
#